data_21c33966eeca883ed55345049c1e6420
#
_entry.id   21c33966eeca883ed55345049c1e6420
#
_cell.length_a   1.000
_cell.length_b   1.000
_cell.length_c   1.000
_cell.angle_alpha   90.00
_cell.angle_beta   90.00
_cell.angle_gamma   90.00
#
_symmetry.space_group_name_H-M   'P 1'
#
loop_
_entity.id
_entity.type
_entity.pdbx_description
1 polymer ?
#
loop_
_entity_poly.entity_id
_entity_poly.type
_entity_poly.pdbx_seq_one_letter_code
_entity_poly.pdbx_strand_id
1 'polypeptide(L)'
;MTHLQSGRWIAVLYLGVSLVTNAVIAADEPFRPEAGKFPPLEKAHAYRGELVFVDHANRRGSLRVQGAGGTYFRNAPHPFAMLPYGIVRYQGAPADLRDIPLGTVLHVRGFLPPDPKTSAVPVLPVNNRNKTAGYSGKGIAPAENHVLLLEDESSYCQRVGKVWNLKRVELKNNQGKIDASLQSKSSKDIEASEETMTFDAATRIWRGRERLEIQDLIDEGIWPASGKKSLDDQTVLLGITWKPTPSAVFTRFHISDIWLDDTAIERAARNQTETHKAFIRSRWMPAWVDAVEYGKFGSATVTATLFGGMDGSLYADFKKGSSGLMNAVESTLKHGHGAYGPAHMACRGPIIDVVRTDGEVPLGSSGIQIRFKTDLIIEGIRPGRVVRVRPGNWPQVNVPREEYLGTSTIEERFPTPAIFPKY
;
A
#
# COMPACT_ATOMS: atom_id res chain seq x y z
N MET A 1 47.45 -85.37 25.13
CA MET A 1 47.49 -85.37 23.65
C MET A 1 46.19 -84.70 23.22
N THR A 2 46.23 -83.45 22.94
CA THR A 2 45.03 -82.70 22.66
C THR A 2 45.29 -81.82 21.46
N HIS A 3 44.47 -82.00 20.44
CA HIS A 3 44.49 -81.27 19.19
C HIS A 3 43.68 -79.94 19.38
N LEU A 4 44.35 -78.84 19.10
CA LEU A 4 43.70 -77.55 18.92
C LEU A 4 43.26 -77.38 17.47
N GLN A 5 41.95 -77.13 17.23
CA GLN A 5 41.44 -76.69 15.96
C GLN A 5 41.17 -75.16 16.07
N SER A 6 41.86 -74.44 15.19
CA SER A 6 41.67 -72.94 15.02
C SER A 6 40.52 -72.73 14.05
N GLY A 7 39.43 -72.10 14.53
CA GLY A 7 38.35 -71.54 13.74
C GLY A 7 38.63 -70.11 13.29
N ARG A 8 38.70 -69.89 11.95
CA ARG A 8 38.78 -68.57 11.32
C ARG A 8 37.39 -67.97 11.22
N TRP A 9 37.17 -66.84 11.90
CA TRP A 9 35.97 -66.05 11.68
C TRP A 9 36.27 -65.01 10.57
N ILE A 10 35.51 -65.06 9.45
CA ILE A 10 35.50 -64.06 8.39
C ILE A 10 34.47 -63.05 8.78
N ALA A 11 34.91 -61.85 9.15
CA ALA A 11 34.05 -60.70 9.36
C ALA A 11 33.73 -60.07 8.00
N VAL A 12 32.49 -60.21 7.57
CA VAL A 12 31.97 -59.48 6.39
C VAL A 12 31.56 -58.09 6.82
N LEU A 13 32.35 -57.09 6.44
CA LEU A 13 32.02 -55.67 6.63
C LEU A 13 30.99 -55.28 5.56
N TYR A 14 29.74 -55.07 5.94
CA TYR A 14 28.75 -54.38 5.12
C TYR A 14 28.99 -52.89 5.19
N LEU A 15 29.58 -52.33 4.14
CA LEU A 15 29.58 -50.90 3.91
C LEU A 15 28.20 -50.47 3.42
N GLY A 16 27.35 -50.04 4.35
CA GLY A 16 26.10 -49.35 4.02
C GLY A 16 26.39 -47.96 3.50
N VAL A 17 26.37 -47.77 2.20
CA VAL A 17 26.36 -46.46 1.56
C VAL A 17 24.96 -45.85 1.77
N SER A 18 24.79 -45.04 2.80
CA SER A 18 23.60 -44.20 2.95
C SER A 18 23.64 -43.10 1.87
N LEU A 19 22.89 -43.29 0.81
CA LEU A 19 22.53 -42.24 -0.13
C LEU A 19 21.64 -41.24 0.63
N VAL A 20 22.24 -40.21 1.19
CA VAL A 20 21.52 -39.02 1.62
C VAL A 20 21.06 -38.31 0.36
N THR A 21 19.86 -38.64 -0.10
CA THR A 21 19.16 -37.81 -1.08
C THR A 21 18.87 -36.45 -0.39
N ASN A 22 19.72 -35.47 -0.63
CA ASN A 22 19.38 -34.09 -0.41
C ASN A 22 18.16 -33.79 -1.30
N ALA A 23 16.96 -33.92 -0.74
CA ALA A 23 15.77 -33.32 -1.33
C ALA A 23 16.06 -31.82 -1.32
N VAL A 24 16.49 -31.26 -2.43
CA VAL A 24 16.46 -29.86 -2.72
C VAL A 24 14.98 -29.52 -2.63
N ILE A 25 14.55 -28.96 -1.49
CA ILE A 25 13.26 -28.31 -1.38
C ILE A 25 13.34 -27.19 -2.42
N ALA A 26 12.75 -27.42 -3.57
CA ALA A 26 12.54 -26.34 -4.55
C ALA A 26 11.82 -25.25 -3.78
N ALA A 27 12.48 -24.15 -3.52
CA ALA A 27 11.83 -22.97 -2.95
C ALA A 27 10.71 -22.64 -3.93
N ASP A 28 9.46 -22.66 -3.45
CA ASP A 28 8.30 -22.26 -4.25
C ASP A 28 8.63 -20.95 -4.93
N GLU A 29 8.44 -20.88 -6.25
CA GLU A 29 8.65 -19.63 -6.97
C GLU A 29 7.80 -18.53 -6.30
N PRO A 30 8.39 -17.35 -6.06
CA PRO A 30 7.67 -16.28 -5.41
C PRO A 30 6.45 -15.88 -6.25
N PHE A 31 5.30 -15.78 -5.60
CA PHE A 31 4.06 -15.37 -6.25
C PHE A 31 4.23 -14.03 -6.94
N ARG A 32 3.77 -13.91 -8.18
CA ARG A 32 3.78 -12.68 -8.98
C ARG A 32 2.38 -12.32 -9.43
N PRO A 33 1.96 -11.04 -9.31
CA PRO A 33 0.65 -10.58 -9.78
C PRO A 33 0.51 -10.78 -11.29
N GLU A 34 -0.65 -11.26 -11.71
CA GLU A 34 -1.01 -11.46 -13.11
C GLU A 34 -2.02 -10.41 -13.60
N ALA A 35 -1.99 -10.15 -14.91
CA ALA A 35 -2.96 -9.26 -15.55
C ALA A 35 -4.40 -9.79 -15.42
N GLY A 36 -5.35 -8.93 -15.09
CA GLY A 36 -6.77 -9.31 -15.00
C GLY A 36 -7.12 -10.13 -13.76
N LYS A 37 -6.18 -10.29 -12.81
CA LYS A 37 -6.42 -11.03 -11.58
C LYS A 37 -6.06 -10.20 -10.36
N PHE A 38 -6.90 -10.27 -9.34
CA PHE A 38 -6.60 -9.70 -8.03
C PHE A 38 -5.81 -10.74 -7.21
N PRO A 39 -4.59 -10.42 -6.76
CA PRO A 39 -3.76 -11.37 -6.04
C PRO A 39 -4.27 -11.57 -4.60
N PRO A 40 -4.10 -12.78 -4.04
CA PRO A 40 -4.47 -13.04 -2.66
C PRO A 40 -3.51 -12.33 -1.69
N LEU A 41 -4.07 -11.71 -0.65
CA LEU A 41 -3.31 -10.92 0.34
C LEU A 41 -2.27 -11.76 1.10
N GLU A 42 -2.58 -13.02 1.38
CA GLU A 42 -1.72 -13.96 2.10
C GLU A 42 -0.42 -14.31 1.36
N LYS A 43 -0.41 -14.15 0.04
CA LYS A 43 0.81 -14.32 -0.77
C LYS A 43 1.69 -13.07 -0.81
N ALA A 44 1.20 -11.95 -0.28
CA ALA A 44 1.97 -10.72 -0.21
C ALA A 44 2.98 -10.74 0.94
N HIS A 45 4.21 -10.33 0.68
CA HIS A 45 5.21 -10.12 1.71
C HIS A 45 4.81 -8.97 2.61
N ALA A 46 4.94 -9.17 3.93
CA ALA A 46 4.71 -8.14 4.93
C ALA A 46 6.03 -7.48 5.32
N TYR A 47 6.07 -6.16 5.32
CA TYR A 47 7.19 -5.40 5.85
C TYR A 47 6.72 -4.03 6.36
N ARG A 48 7.60 -3.32 7.05
CA ARG A 48 7.32 -2.02 7.65
C ARG A 48 8.43 -1.05 7.28
N GLY A 49 8.09 0.21 7.02
CA GLY A 49 9.09 1.19 6.64
C GLY A 49 8.59 2.63 6.71
N GLU A 50 9.54 3.56 6.75
CA GLU A 50 9.29 4.99 6.70
C GLU A 50 9.11 5.45 5.25
N LEU A 51 8.07 6.20 4.98
CA LEU A 51 7.85 6.84 3.69
C LEU A 51 8.82 8.03 3.52
N VAL A 52 9.73 7.94 2.57
CA VAL A 52 10.76 8.96 2.36
C VAL A 52 10.62 9.73 1.05
N PHE A 53 9.87 9.19 0.11
CA PHE A 53 9.61 9.82 -1.18
C PHE A 53 8.27 9.36 -1.74
N VAL A 54 7.56 10.26 -2.41
CA VAL A 54 6.29 10.00 -3.12
C VAL A 54 6.29 10.69 -4.47
N ASP A 55 5.97 9.92 -5.51
CA ASP A 55 5.49 10.37 -6.80
C ASP A 55 4.01 9.98 -6.91
N HIS A 56 3.13 10.85 -6.43
CA HIS A 56 1.71 10.54 -6.32
C HIS A 56 1.02 10.38 -7.69
N ALA A 57 1.48 11.11 -8.72
CA ALA A 57 0.92 11.02 -10.07
C ALA A 57 1.09 9.61 -10.67
N ASN A 58 2.22 8.98 -10.39
CA ASN A 58 2.55 7.63 -10.86
C ASN A 58 2.25 6.55 -9.80
N ARG A 59 1.71 6.93 -8.63
CA ARG A 59 1.44 6.06 -7.49
C ARG A 59 2.67 5.24 -7.08
N ARG A 60 3.81 5.92 -6.96
CA ARG A 60 5.12 5.35 -6.62
C ARG A 60 5.73 6.07 -5.42
N GLY A 61 6.66 5.42 -4.79
CA GLY A 61 7.40 6.01 -3.69
C GLY A 61 8.62 5.21 -3.32
N SER A 62 9.22 5.60 -2.21
CA SER A 62 10.33 4.86 -1.62
C SER A 62 10.16 4.76 -0.12
N LEU A 63 10.51 3.59 0.42
CA LEU A 63 10.45 3.28 1.84
C LEU A 63 11.83 2.96 2.39
N ARG A 64 12.13 3.51 3.54
CA ARG A 64 13.25 3.07 4.36
C ARG A 64 12.77 1.91 5.21
N VAL A 65 13.11 0.68 4.80
CA VAL A 65 12.55 -0.54 5.38
C VAL A 65 13.17 -0.84 6.73
N GLN A 66 12.34 -1.31 7.66
CA GLN A 66 12.76 -1.76 8.99
C GLN A 66 13.67 -2.98 8.88
N GLY A 67 14.86 -2.88 9.46
CA GLY A 67 15.79 -3.99 9.58
C GLY A 67 15.42 -4.97 10.70
N ALA A 68 16.14 -6.07 10.77
CA ALA A 68 16.00 -7.04 11.84
C ALA A 68 16.28 -6.41 13.22
N GLY A 69 15.55 -6.85 14.23
CA GLY A 69 15.70 -6.35 15.60
C GLY A 69 15.15 -4.94 15.85
N GLY A 70 14.31 -4.42 14.97
CA GLY A 70 13.68 -3.10 15.14
C GLY A 70 14.62 -1.92 14.93
N THR A 71 15.87 -2.17 14.52
CA THR A 71 16.85 -1.13 14.28
C THR A 71 16.76 -0.66 12.84
N TYR A 72 16.63 0.65 12.67
CA TYR A 72 16.52 1.26 11.35
C TYR A 72 17.86 1.87 10.95
N PHE A 73 18.45 1.30 9.94
CA PHE A 73 19.62 1.91 9.31
C PHE A 73 19.13 2.90 8.26
N ARG A 74 19.82 4.05 8.15
CA ARG A 74 19.64 5.00 7.07
C ARG A 74 20.23 4.47 5.77
N ASN A 75 19.83 3.27 5.40
CA ASN A 75 20.22 2.68 4.13
C ASN A 75 19.40 3.28 3.00
N ALA A 76 19.82 3.00 1.79
CA ALA A 76 19.14 3.42 0.59
C ALA A 76 17.66 3.04 0.63
N PRO A 77 16.74 3.97 0.32
CA PRO A 77 15.32 3.68 0.27
C PRO A 77 15.00 2.62 -0.78
N HIS A 78 14.08 1.72 -0.46
CA HIS A 78 13.57 0.72 -1.39
C HIS A 78 12.42 1.32 -2.19
N PRO A 79 12.50 1.34 -3.53
CA PRO A 79 11.42 1.84 -4.36
C PRO A 79 10.23 0.88 -4.33
N PHE A 80 9.04 1.44 -4.48
CA PHE A 80 7.82 0.68 -4.66
C PHE A 80 6.89 1.37 -5.68
N ALA A 81 6.06 0.58 -6.33
CA ALA A 81 4.90 1.04 -7.10
C ALA A 81 3.63 0.42 -6.52
N MET A 82 2.58 1.20 -6.39
CA MET A 82 1.27 0.64 -6.08
C MET A 82 0.78 -0.19 -7.27
N LEU A 83 0.22 -1.37 -6.99
CA LEU A 83 -0.60 -2.06 -7.99
C LEU A 83 -1.75 -1.14 -8.45
N PRO A 84 -2.25 -1.25 -9.67
CA PRO A 84 -3.35 -0.39 -10.15
C PRO A 84 -4.54 -0.39 -9.21
N TYR A 85 -4.86 -1.54 -8.64
CA TYR A 85 -5.91 -1.79 -7.65
C TYR A 85 -5.38 -1.78 -6.21
N GLY A 86 -4.15 -1.36 -5.99
CA GLY A 86 -3.55 -1.27 -4.65
C GLY A 86 -4.27 -0.25 -3.77
N ILE A 87 -4.44 -0.59 -2.51
CA ILE A 87 -5.19 0.17 -1.52
C ILE A 87 -4.24 0.92 -0.62
N VAL A 88 -4.54 2.18 -0.37
CA VAL A 88 -3.86 3.03 0.62
C VAL A 88 -4.85 3.38 1.72
N ARG A 89 -4.43 3.25 2.98
CA ARG A 89 -5.20 3.65 4.14
C ARG A 89 -4.38 4.57 5.04
N TYR A 90 -5.02 5.64 5.48
CA TYR A 90 -4.43 6.61 6.38
C TYR A 90 -5.47 7.09 7.40
N GLN A 91 -5.10 7.06 8.68
CA GLN A 91 -5.99 7.40 9.80
C GLN A 91 -7.31 6.59 9.82
N GLY A 92 -7.24 5.31 9.47
CA GLY A 92 -8.38 4.40 9.43
C GLY A 92 -9.29 4.53 8.20
N ALA A 93 -8.97 5.41 7.26
CA ALA A 93 -9.80 5.72 6.09
C ALA A 93 -9.11 5.42 4.76
N PRO A 94 -9.89 5.33 3.66
CA PRO A 94 -9.33 5.36 2.32
C PRO A 94 -8.49 6.61 2.06
N ALA A 95 -7.36 6.43 1.39
CA ALA A 95 -6.42 7.51 1.10
C ALA A 95 -5.71 7.30 -0.25
N ASP A 96 -4.95 8.29 -0.66
CA ASP A 96 -3.96 8.18 -1.73
C ASP A 96 -2.56 8.51 -1.18
N LEU A 97 -1.49 8.19 -1.92
CA LEU A 97 -0.12 8.45 -1.48
C LEU A 97 0.14 9.93 -1.14
N ARG A 98 -0.58 10.84 -1.79
CA ARG A 98 -0.49 12.29 -1.55
C ARG A 98 -0.98 12.71 -0.16
N ASP A 99 -1.81 11.89 0.48
CA ASP A 99 -2.42 12.20 1.78
C ASP A 99 -1.50 11.83 2.94
N ILE A 100 -0.45 11.04 2.67
CA ILE A 100 0.45 10.53 3.70
C ILE A 100 1.67 11.45 3.84
N PRO A 101 1.90 12.06 5.01
CA PRO A 101 3.10 12.84 5.26
C PRO A 101 4.38 12.01 5.14
N LEU A 102 5.43 12.59 4.56
CA LEU A 102 6.76 11.97 4.57
C LEU A 102 7.25 11.77 6.02
N GLY A 103 7.95 10.68 6.24
CA GLY A 103 8.38 10.26 7.57
C GLY A 103 7.39 9.30 8.27
N THR A 104 6.14 9.17 7.77
CA THR A 104 5.16 8.23 8.32
C THR A 104 5.67 6.79 8.20
N VAL A 105 5.56 6.04 9.29
CA VAL A 105 5.84 4.60 9.30
C VAL A 105 4.62 3.87 8.76
N LEU A 106 4.85 3.04 7.76
CA LEU A 106 3.81 2.32 7.03
C LEU A 106 3.98 0.82 7.14
N HIS A 107 2.86 0.12 7.27
CA HIS A 107 2.74 -1.33 7.09
C HIS A 107 2.43 -1.62 5.63
N VAL A 108 3.15 -2.55 5.06
CA VAL A 108 3.11 -2.82 3.62
C VAL A 108 2.85 -4.29 3.36
N ARG A 109 1.96 -4.55 2.40
CA ARG A 109 1.78 -5.86 1.76
C ARG A 109 2.11 -5.72 0.28
N GLY A 110 3.19 -6.35 -0.13
CA GLY A 110 3.70 -6.21 -1.49
C GLY A 110 4.22 -7.50 -2.07
N PHE A 111 4.40 -7.49 -3.38
CA PHE A 111 4.93 -8.61 -4.15
C PHE A 111 6.26 -8.22 -4.77
N LEU A 112 7.05 -9.22 -5.13
CA LEU A 112 8.19 -9.01 -6.00
C LEU A 112 7.71 -8.44 -7.36
N PRO A 113 8.59 -7.75 -8.09
CA PRO A 113 8.24 -7.24 -9.41
C PRO A 113 7.70 -8.36 -10.29
N PRO A 114 6.59 -8.11 -11.00
CA PRO A 114 6.05 -9.10 -11.92
C PRO A 114 7.02 -9.40 -13.04
N ASP A 115 6.93 -10.58 -13.62
CA ASP A 115 7.67 -10.92 -14.83
C ASP A 115 7.17 -10.01 -15.98
N PRO A 116 8.05 -9.22 -16.64
CA PRO A 116 7.66 -8.39 -17.76
C PRO A 116 6.96 -9.12 -18.90
N LYS A 117 7.22 -10.42 -19.03
CA LYS A 117 6.62 -11.25 -20.09
C LYS A 117 5.19 -11.65 -19.82
N THR A 118 4.80 -11.76 -18.55
CA THR A 118 3.50 -12.29 -18.12
C THR A 118 2.64 -11.28 -17.39
N SER A 119 3.19 -10.15 -16.97
CA SER A 119 2.50 -9.15 -16.17
C SER A 119 1.97 -8.00 -16.99
N ALA A 120 0.71 -7.59 -16.70
CA ALA A 120 0.15 -6.32 -17.18
C ALA A 120 0.54 -5.13 -16.28
N VAL A 121 1.21 -5.36 -15.16
CA VAL A 121 1.71 -4.26 -14.36
C VAL A 121 2.95 -3.69 -15.05
N PRO A 122 2.97 -2.38 -15.37
CA PRO A 122 4.11 -1.76 -16.00
C PRO A 122 5.36 -1.94 -15.14
N VAL A 123 6.33 -2.70 -15.62
CA VAL A 123 7.67 -2.74 -15.06
C VAL A 123 8.43 -1.58 -15.71
N LEU A 124 8.66 -0.54 -14.94
CA LEU A 124 9.41 0.61 -15.42
C LEU A 124 10.88 0.20 -15.59
N PRO A 125 11.48 0.42 -16.78
CA PRO A 125 12.89 0.13 -16.95
C PRO A 125 13.72 0.94 -15.95
N VAL A 126 14.75 0.30 -15.42
CA VAL A 126 15.70 0.94 -14.52
C VAL A 126 16.41 2.05 -15.30
N ASN A 127 16.08 3.30 -14.99
CA ASN A 127 16.77 4.44 -15.57
C ASN A 127 18.24 4.39 -15.18
N ASN A 128 19.16 4.61 -16.11
CA ASN A 128 20.58 4.69 -15.82
C ASN A 128 20.93 5.77 -14.79
N ARG A 129 20.15 6.83 -14.67
CA ARG A 129 20.25 7.86 -13.62
C ARG A 129 19.94 7.31 -12.24
N ASN A 130 19.01 6.35 -12.12
CA ASN A 130 18.66 5.73 -10.84
C ASN A 130 19.67 4.67 -10.38
N LYS A 131 20.55 4.22 -11.25
CA LYS A 131 21.62 3.27 -10.89
C LYS A 131 22.66 3.84 -9.94
N THR A 132 22.78 5.16 -9.88
CA THR A 132 23.82 5.83 -9.08
C THR A 132 23.27 6.63 -7.90
N ALA A 133 21.99 6.95 -7.89
CA ALA A 133 21.39 7.76 -6.85
C ALA A 133 21.18 6.96 -5.56
N GLY A 134 22.07 7.09 -4.61
CA GLY A 134 21.88 6.61 -3.24
C GLY A 134 22.36 5.20 -2.93
N TYR A 135 22.96 4.50 -3.88
CA TYR A 135 23.57 3.19 -3.65
C TYR A 135 25.06 3.30 -3.60
N SER A 136 25.66 3.02 -2.48
CA SER A 136 27.06 2.85 -2.17
C SER A 136 27.92 2.32 -3.35
N GLY A 137 28.04 3.07 -4.44
CA GLY A 137 28.92 2.84 -5.58
C GLY A 137 28.71 1.56 -6.40
N LYS A 138 27.71 0.75 -6.12
CA LYS A 138 27.51 -0.55 -6.80
C LYS A 138 26.44 -0.57 -7.90
N GLY A 139 25.88 0.55 -8.27
CA GLY A 139 25.18 0.77 -9.54
C GLY A 139 23.91 -0.01 -9.84
N ILE A 140 23.33 -0.77 -8.91
CA ILE A 140 22.11 -1.53 -9.13
C ILE A 140 21.00 -0.98 -8.24
N ALA A 141 19.99 -0.35 -8.83
CA ALA A 141 18.76 -0.02 -8.09
C ALA A 141 18.07 -1.31 -7.65
N PRO A 142 17.56 -1.39 -6.40
CA PRO A 142 16.77 -2.54 -6.00
C PRO A 142 15.53 -2.66 -6.90
N ALA A 143 15.08 -3.88 -7.06
CA ALA A 143 13.83 -4.16 -7.74
C ALA A 143 12.69 -3.44 -7.02
N GLU A 144 11.82 -2.79 -7.78
CA GLU A 144 10.68 -2.07 -7.26
C GLU A 144 9.59 -3.06 -6.82
N ASN A 145 9.24 -3.08 -5.53
CA ASN A 145 8.15 -3.91 -5.05
C ASN A 145 6.80 -3.37 -5.51
N HIS A 146 5.86 -4.27 -5.81
CA HIS A 146 4.50 -3.94 -6.21
C HIS A 146 3.55 -4.09 -5.03
N VAL A 147 3.05 -2.97 -4.54
CA VAL A 147 2.31 -2.88 -3.28
C VAL A 147 0.81 -3.03 -3.52
N LEU A 148 0.19 -3.98 -2.81
CA LEU A 148 -1.24 -4.21 -2.79
C LEU A 148 -1.93 -3.41 -1.69
N LEU A 149 -1.31 -3.31 -0.51
CA LEU A 149 -1.88 -2.62 0.63
C LEU A 149 -0.78 -1.82 1.34
N LEU A 150 -1.08 -0.55 1.60
CA LEU A 150 -0.24 0.39 2.32
C LEU A 150 -1.07 1.05 3.42
N GLU A 151 -0.63 0.94 4.68
CA GLU A 151 -1.38 1.41 5.84
C GLU A 151 -0.47 2.13 6.83
N ASP A 152 -0.95 3.25 7.40
CA ASP A 152 -0.30 3.81 8.59
C ASP A 152 -0.58 2.93 9.82
N GLU A 153 0.09 3.23 10.93
CA GLU A 153 -0.03 2.44 12.17
C GLU A 153 -1.46 2.36 12.67
N SER A 154 -2.21 3.46 12.65
CA SER A 154 -3.57 3.50 13.14
C SER A 154 -4.53 2.67 12.27
N SER A 155 -4.38 2.75 10.95
CA SER A 155 -5.16 1.94 10.00
C SER A 155 -4.86 0.45 10.12
N TYR A 156 -3.57 0.11 10.27
CA TYR A 156 -3.15 -1.26 10.52
C TYR A 156 -3.77 -1.81 11.81
N CYS A 157 -3.65 -1.08 12.91
CA CYS A 157 -4.20 -1.48 14.20
C CYS A 157 -5.71 -1.72 14.13
N GLN A 158 -6.46 -0.82 13.49
CA GLN A 158 -7.91 -0.98 13.31
C GLN A 158 -8.25 -2.22 12.49
N ARG A 159 -7.54 -2.47 11.37
CA ARG A 159 -7.80 -3.63 10.51
C ARG A 159 -7.54 -4.96 11.19
N VAL A 160 -6.48 -5.04 12.02
CA VAL A 160 -6.12 -6.28 12.72
C VAL A 160 -6.70 -6.39 14.13
N GLY A 161 -7.53 -5.43 14.54
CA GLY A 161 -8.16 -5.43 15.86
C GLY A 161 -7.17 -5.24 17.02
N LYS A 162 -6.14 -4.40 16.83
CA LYS A 162 -5.11 -4.10 17.84
C LYS A 162 -5.18 -2.67 18.34
N VAL A 163 -4.61 -2.43 19.51
CA VAL A 163 -4.43 -1.12 20.14
C VAL A 163 -3.08 -1.06 20.83
N TRP A 164 -2.56 0.14 21.00
CA TRP A 164 -1.39 0.37 21.83
C TRP A 164 -1.81 0.58 23.28
N ASN A 165 -1.17 -0.14 24.18
CA ASN A 165 -1.32 0.04 25.62
C ASN A 165 -0.11 0.79 26.15
N LEU A 166 -0.32 2.02 26.63
CA LEU A 166 0.70 2.88 27.20
C LEU A 166 1.04 2.37 28.61
N LYS A 167 2.29 2.00 28.85
CA LYS A 167 2.77 1.46 30.11
C LYS A 167 3.43 2.51 31.00
N ARG A 168 4.20 3.38 30.39
CA ARG A 168 4.99 4.36 31.12
C ARG A 168 5.26 5.58 30.25
N VAL A 169 5.17 6.75 30.84
CA VAL A 169 5.61 8.01 30.25
C VAL A 169 6.77 8.59 31.04
N GLU A 170 7.78 9.09 30.34
CA GLU A 170 8.88 9.87 30.86
C GLU A 170 8.84 11.24 30.19
N LEU A 171 8.68 12.31 30.97
CA LEU A 171 8.53 13.68 30.49
C LEU A 171 9.66 14.58 31.00
N LYS A 172 10.21 15.40 30.11
CA LYS A 172 11.16 16.47 30.41
C LYS A 172 11.00 17.59 29.41
N ASN A 173 10.60 18.78 29.89
CA ASN A 173 10.46 19.99 29.05
C ASN A 173 9.57 19.77 27.80
N ASN A 174 8.34 19.26 27.99
CA ASN A 174 7.37 18.98 26.91
C ASN A 174 7.87 18.04 25.82
N GLN A 175 8.84 17.20 26.12
CA GLN A 175 9.28 16.11 25.26
C GLN A 175 9.62 14.90 26.12
N GLY A 176 9.56 13.71 25.55
CA GLY A 176 9.83 12.53 26.35
C GLY A 176 9.78 11.23 25.57
N LYS A 177 9.52 10.19 26.36
CA LYS A 177 9.39 8.83 25.85
C LYS A 177 8.15 8.17 26.43
N ILE A 178 7.57 7.31 25.65
CA ILE A 178 6.48 6.44 26.04
C ILE A 178 6.92 5.01 25.79
N ASP A 179 6.80 4.17 26.82
CA ASP A 179 6.90 2.73 26.66
C ASP A 179 5.49 2.18 26.48
N ALA A 180 5.28 1.46 25.40
CA ALA A 180 3.98 0.93 25.03
C ALA A 180 4.10 -0.48 24.44
N SER A 181 3.05 -1.26 24.57
CA SER A 181 2.94 -2.59 23.98
C SER A 181 1.71 -2.69 23.08
N LEU A 182 1.85 -3.39 21.96
CA LEU A 182 0.73 -3.69 21.07
C LEU A 182 -0.05 -4.88 21.63
N GLN A 183 -1.36 -4.75 21.77
CA GLN A 183 -2.24 -5.81 22.28
C GLN A 183 -3.49 -5.95 21.42
N SER A 184 -4.15 -7.10 21.48
CA SER A 184 -5.45 -7.30 20.85
C SER A 184 -6.52 -6.44 21.54
N LYS A 185 -7.43 -5.83 20.80
CA LYS A 185 -8.58 -5.09 21.33
C LYS A 185 -9.58 -6.03 22.04
N SER A 186 -9.63 -7.30 21.65
CA SER A 186 -10.57 -8.30 22.18
C SER A 186 -10.01 -9.15 23.34
N SER A 187 -8.69 -9.19 23.53
CA SER A 187 -8.05 -9.92 24.61
C SER A 187 -6.92 -9.08 25.22
N LYS A 188 -6.62 -9.32 26.50
CA LYS A 188 -5.48 -8.67 27.15
C LYS A 188 -4.13 -9.33 26.84
N ASP A 189 -4.10 -10.27 25.90
CA ASP A 189 -2.86 -10.95 25.53
C ASP A 189 -1.92 -9.98 24.83
N ILE A 190 -0.75 -9.80 25.41
CA ILE A 190 0.33 -8.97 24.87
C ILE A 190 1.07 -9.81 23.84
N GLU A 191 0.90 -9.46 22.58
CA GLU A 191 1.53 -10.20 21.46
C GLU A 191 2.93 -9.69 21.10
N ALA A 192 3.30 -8.50 21.56
CA ALA A 192 4.56 -7.87 21.16
C ALA A 192 5.39 -7.42 22.34
N SER A 193 6.70 -7.39 22.13
CA SER A 193 7.62 -6.74 23.06
C SER A 193 7.26 -5.26 23.24
N GLU A 194 7.54 -4.74 24.43
CA GLU A 194 7.41 -3.32 24.72
C GLU A 194 8.31 -2.48 23.80
N GLU A 195 7.74 -1.46 23.18
CA GLU A 195 8.48 -0.50 22.34
C GLU A 195 8.59 0.85 23.05
N THR A 196 9.78 1.44 23.03
CA THR A 196 10.01 2.81 23.51
C THR A 196 9.95 3.77 22.33
N MET A 197 8.99 4.67 22.36
CA MET A 197 8.79 5.71 21.36
C MET A 197 9.03 7.10 21.94
N THR A 198 9.54 8.03 21.15
CA THR A 198 9.71 9.42 21.54
C THR A 198 8.49 10.26 21.16
N PHE A 199 8.28 11.36 21.90
CA PHE A 199 7.31 12.39 21.57
C PHE A 199 7.85 13.77 21.92
N ASP A 200 7.25 14.84 21.38
CA ASP A 200 7.61 16.22 21.67
C ASP A 200 6.38 17.16 21.57
N ALA A 201 6.60 18.44 21.72
CA ALA A 201 5.54 19.45 21.65
C ALA A 201 4.79 19.50 20.29
N ALA A 202 5.34 18.90 19.24
CA ALA A 202 4.65 18.78 17.95
C ALA A 202 3.73 17.56 17.87
N THR A 203 3.82 16.63 18.83
CA THR A 203 2.89 15.49 18.93
C THR A 203 1.47 15.99 19.19
N ARG A 204 0.55 15.59 18.35
CA ARG A 204 -0.86 15.96 18.43
C ARG A 204 -1.62 14.95 19.26
N ILE A 205 -2.33 15.41 20.27
CA ILE A 205 -3.12 14.57 21.18
C ILE A 205 -4.59 14.89 20.95
N TRP A 206 -5.40 13.88 20.73
CA TRP A 206 -6.80 14.03 20.37
C TRP A 206 -7.70 13.28 21.34
N ARG A 207 -8.73 13.98 21.86
CA ARG A 207 -9.80 13.42 22.68
C ARG A 207 -11.14 13.88 22.13
N GLY A 208 -11.95 13.00 21.63
CA GLY A 208 -13.21 13.33 20.99
C GLY A 208 -13.03 14.33 19.85
N ARG A 209 -13.43 15.57 20.06
CA ARG A 209 -13.33 16.66 19.08
C ARG A 209 -12.20 17.65 19.36
N GLU A 210 -11.52 17.49 20.47
CA GLU A 210 -10.56 18.46 20.97
C GLU A 210 -9.13 17.99 20.68
N ARG A 211 -8.28 18.95 20.37
CA ARG A 211 -6.85 18.80 20.37
C ARG A 211 -6.34 19.23 21.74
N LEU A 212 -5.66 18.33 22.41
CA LEU A 212 -5.03 18.59 23.71
C LEU A 212 -3.55 18.90 23.51
N GLU A 213 -3.04 19.74 24.41
CA GLU A 213 -1.61 19.95 24.60
C GLU A 213 -1.09 18.96 25.68
N ILE A 214 0.21 18.77 25.74
CA ILE A 214 0.83 17.93 26.79
C ILE A 214 0.49 18.47 28.18
N GLN A 215 0.39 19.81 28.31
CA GLN A 215 0.07 20.48 29.56
C GLN A 215 -1.32 20.09 30.08
N ASP A 216 -2.30 19.91 29.20
CA ASP A 216 -3.65 19.49 29.62
C ASP A 216 -3.62 18.13 30.32
N LEU A 217 -2.82 17.18 29.79
CA LEU A 217 -2.66 15.87 30.41
C LEU A 217 -1.90 15.92 31.76
N ILE A 218 -1.01 16.91 31.92
CA ILE A 218 -0.32 17.15 33.18
C ILE A 218 -1.30 17.75 34.21
N ASP A 219 -2.07 18.74 33.83
CA ASP A 219 -3.02 19.42 34.70
C ASP A 219 -4.15 18.50 35.15
N GLU A 220 -4.55 17.56 34.31
CA GLU A 220 -5.47 16.47 34.64
C GLU A 220 -4.82 15.35 35.50
N GLY A 221 -3.54 15.43 35.74
CA GLY A 221 -2.80 14.41 36.50
C GLY A 221 -2.62 13.07 35.77
N ILE A 222 -2.93 12.98 34.49
CA ILE A 222 -2.74 11.78 33.68
C ILE A 222 -1.25 11.56 33.42
N TRP A 223 -0.52 12.60 33.02
CA TRP A 223 0.92 12.58 32.80
C TRP A 223 1.66 13.32 33.93
N PRO A 224 2.93 13.01 34.19
CA PRO A 224 3.72 13.70 35.20
C PRO A 224 4.15 15.09 34.69
N ALA A 225 4.27 16.06 35.58
CA ALA A 225 4.86 17.36 35.23
C ALA A 225 6.34 17.23 34.81
N SER A 226 7.04 16.28 35.39
CA SER A 226 8.40 15.86 35.00
C SER A 226 8.73 14.48 35.57
N GLY A 227 9.74 13.81 34.98
CA GLY A 227 10.17 12.48 35.42
C GLY A 227 9.33 11.37 34.80
N LYS A 228 9.22 10.25 35.54
CA LYS A 228 8.57 9.02 35.06
C LYS A 228 7.29 8.76 35.82
N LYS A 229 6.26 8.32 35.10
CA LYS A 229 5.00 7.84 35.66
C LYS A 229 4.57 6.56 34.96
N SER A 230 4.16 5.55 35.73
CA SER A 230 3.44 4.39 35.20
C SER A 230 2.03 4.82 34.81
N LEU A 231 1.53 4.32 33.69
CA LEU A 231 0.18 4.55 33.21
C LEU A 231 -0.65 3.30 33.45
N ASP A 232 -1.86 3.48 33.96
CA ASP A 232 -2.76 2.36 34.26
C ASP A 232 -3.52 1.96 32.99
N ASP A 233 -2.91 1.05 32.19
CA ASP A 233 -3.53 0.39 31.04
C ASP A 233 -4.31 1.33 30.08
N GLN A 234 -3.74 2.48 29.79
CA GLN A 234 -4.33 3.43 28.84
C GLN A 234 -4.16 2.92 27.42
N THR A 235 -5.27 2.53 26.79
CA THR A 235 -5.26 2.09 25.38
C THR A 235 -5.51 3.25 24.42
N VAL A 236 -4.71 3.30 23.35
CA VAL A 236 -4.74 4.39 22.36
C VAL A 236 -4.48 3.84 20.96
N LEU A 237 -4.79 4.66 19.95
CA LEU A 237 -4.22 4.50 18.62
C LEU A 237 -3.12 5.55 18.41
N LEU A 238 -2.10 5.19 17.64
CA LEU A 238 -0.93 6.04 17.42
C LEU A 238 -0.69 6.29 15.94
N GLY A 239 -0.29 7.53 15.63
CA GLY A 239 0.42 7.87 14.40
C GLY A 239 1.91 7.81 14.68
N ILE A 240 2.66 7.07 13.88
CA ILE A 240 4.09 6.83 14.11
C ILE A 240 4.91 7.34 12.94
N THR A 241 5.97 8.06 13.27
CA THR A 241 7.01 8.51 12.34
C THR A 241 8.38 8.05 12.83
N TRP A 242 9.41 8.23 12.01
CA TRP A 242 10.79 8.04 12.43
C TRP A 242 11.49 9.37 12.60
N LYS A 243 12.23 9.49 13.69
CA LYS A 243 13.17 10.57 13.90
C LYS A 243 14.60 10.03 14.02
N PRO A 244 15.59 10.76 13.46
CA PRO A 244 16.99 10.38 13.63
C PRO A 244 17.40 10.47 15.10
N THR A 245 18.24 9.51 15.53
CA THR A 245 18.92 9.60 16.81
C THR A 245 20.04 10.65 16.74
N PRO A 246 20.59 11.12 17.88
CA PRO A 246 21.70 12.06 17.90
C PRO A 246 22.94 11.57 17.13
N SER A 247 23.19 10.25 17.09
CA SER A 247 24.29 9.65 16.31
C SER A 247 24.03 9.68 14.80
N ALA A 248 22.83 10.06 14.36
CA ALA A 248 22.41 10.08 12.97
C ALA A 248 22.55 8.73 12.21
N VAL A 249 22.93 7.66 12.89
CA VAL A 249 23.09 6.32 12.32
C VAL A 249 21.78 5.54 12.34
N PHE A 250 21.02 5.70 13.43
CA PHE A 250 19.76 5.02 13.65
C PHE A 250 18.60 6.00 13.68
N THR A 251 17.41 5.51 13.37
CA THR A 251 16.14 6.24 13.60
C THR A 251 15.42 5.60 14.77
N ARG A 252 14.54 6.36 15.41
CA ARG A 252 13.66 5.86 16.46
C ARG A 252 12.21 6.16 16.08
N PHE A 253 11.32 5.33 16.53
CA PHE A 253 9.91 5.64 16.46
C PHE A 253 9.62 6.92 17.24
N HIS A 254 8.84 7.76 16.61
CA HIS A 254 8.37 9.00 17.17
C HIS A 254 6.87 9.10 16.94
N ILE A 255 6.16 9.48 17.98
CA ILE A 255 4.70 9.59 17.96
C ILE A 255 4.34 10.94 17.35
N SER A 256 3.63 10.94 16.24
CA SER A 256 3.08 12.15 15.62
C SER A 256 1.68 12.48 16.13
N ASP A 257 0.88 11.45 16.41
CA ASP A 257 -0.50 11.57 16.86
C ASP A 257 -0.82 10.53 17.94
N ILE A 258 -1.62 10.93 18.91
CA ILE A 258 -2.22 10.06 19.93
C ILE A 258 -3.72 10.26 19.88
N TRP A 259 -4.47 9.23 19.53
CA TRP A 259 -5.93 9.23 19.64
C TRP A 259 -6.32 8.48 20.92
N LEU A 260 -6.81 9.25 21.91
CA LEU A 260 -7.13 8.75 23.24
C LEU A 260 -8.45 7.96 23.29
N ASP A 261 -9.28 8.12 22.27
CA ASP A 261 -10.58 7.44 22.17
C ASP A 261 -10.99 7.16 20.71
N ASP A 262 -11.97 6.28 20.54
CA ASP A 262 -12.49 5.90 19.23
C ASP A 262 -13.14 7.10 18.49
N THR A 263 -13.75 8.05 19.21
CA THR A 263 -14.40 9.23 18.59
C THR A 263 -13.38 10.11 17.88
N ALA A 264 -12.20 10.28 18.45
CA ALA A 264 -11.13 11.10 17.88
C ALA A 264 -10.62 10.52 16.56
N ILE A 265 -10.33 9.22 16.52
CA ILE A 265 -9.86 8.57 15.29
C ILE A 265 -10.97 8.47 14.24
N GLU A 266 -12.21 8.21 14.61
CA GLU A 266 -13.34 8.20 13.69
C GLU A 266 -13.57 9.57 13.05
N ARG A 267 -13.33 10.66 13.78
CA ARG A 267 -13.38 12.01 13.22
C ARG A 267 -12.28 12.22 12.18
N ALA A 268 -11.04 11.81 12.48
CA ALA A 268 -9.93 11.87 11.55
C ALA A 268 -10.25 11.05 10.28
N ALA A 269 -10.75 9.83 10.47
CA ALA A 269 -11.16 8.94 9.38
C ALA A 269 -12.26 9.55 8.50
N ARG A 270 -13.28 10.19 9.09
CA ARG A 270 -14.33 10.89 8.32
C ARG A 270 -13.74 12.02 7.46
N ASN A 271 -12.88 12.85 8.02
CA ASN A 271 -12.25 13.96 7.29
C ASN A 271 -11.40 13.42 6.14
N GLN A 272 -10.60 12.38 6.39
CA GLN A 272 -9.79 11.74 5.37
C GLN A 272 -10.68 11.10 4.27
N THR A 273 -11.78 10.45 4.65
CA THR A 273 -12.74 9.88 3.70
C THR A 273 -13.31 10.93 2.76
N GLU A 274 -13.75 12.09 3.28
CA GLU A 274 -14.28 13.18 2.45
C GLU A 274 -13.21 13.75 1.50
N THR A 275 -11.98 13.92 1.98
CA THR A 275 -10.83 14.32 1.15
C THR A 275 -10.60 13.33 0.00
N HIS A 276 -10.55 12.05 0.32
CA HIS A 276 -10.36 10.99 -0.68
C HIS A 276 -11.53 10.89 -1.66
N LYS A 277 -12.77 11.02 -1.19
CA LYS A 277 -13.97 11.05 -2.07
C LYS A 277 -13.90 12.17 -3.09
N ALA A 278 -13.54 13.38 -2.64
CA ALA A 278 -13.35 14.52 -3.54
C ALA A 278 -12.23 14.25 -4.58
N PHE A 279 -11.13 13.66 -4.13
CA PHE A 279 -10.04 13.27 -5.00
C PHE A 279 -10.50 12.25 -6.06
N ILE A 280 -11.14 11.15 -5.68
CA ILE A 280 -11.60 10.12 -6.63
C ILE A 280 -12.63 10.69 -7.61
N ARG A 281 -13.59 11.50 -7.15
CA ARG A 281 -14.54 12.15 -8.03
C ARG A 281 -13.86 13.02 -9.09
N SER A 282 -12.78 13.70 -8.72
CA SER A 282 -12.02 14.54 -9.63
C SER A 282 -11.11 13.74 -10.60
N ARG A 283 -10.71 12.52 -10.22
CA ARG A 283 -9.77 11.65 -10.95
C ARG A 283 -10.43 10.44 -11.61
N TRP A 284 -11.73 10.29 -11.45
CA TRP A 284 -12.56 9.18 -11.90
C TRP A 284 -12.22 7.86 -11.23
N MET A 285 -13.20 6.97 -11.18
CA MET A 285 -13.07 5.66 -10.58
C MET A 285 -12.17 4.76 -11.41
N PRO A 286 -11.10 4.21 -10.88
CA PRO A 286 -10.29 3.24 -11.59
C PRO A 286 -11.04 1.90 -11.68
N ALA A 287 -10.87 1.23 -12.82
CA ALA A 287 -11.49 -0.05 -13.10
C ALA A 287 -10.59 -0.92 -13.97
N TRP A 288 -10.89 -2.18 -14.00
CA TRP A 288 -10.26 -3.17 -14.84
C TRP A 288 -11.22 -3.57 -15.96
N VAL A 289 -10.77 -3.55 -17.22
CA VAL A 289 -11.57 -4.04 -18.34
C VAL A 289 -11.54 -5.56 -18.36
N ASP A 290 -12.69 -6.18 -18.15
CA ASP A 290 -12.86 -7.63 -18.17
C ASP A 290 -13.12 -8.13 -19.58
N ALA A 291 -14.00 -7.44 -20.33
CA ALA A 291 -14.37 -7.82 -21.69
C ALA A 291 -14.78 -6.61 -22.52
N VAL A 292 -14.64 -6.74 -23.85
CA VAL A 292 -15.12 -5.79 -24.85
C VAL A 292 -15.87 -6.54 -25.93
N GLU A 293 -17.16 -6.23 -26.09
CA GLU A 293 -18.01 -6.74 -27.16
C GLU A 293 -18.10 -5.66 -28.25
N TYR A 294 -17.39 -5.86 -29.36
CA TYR A 294 -17.35 -4.89 -30.45
C TYR A 294 -18.63 -4.97 -31.29
N GLY A 295 -19.21 -3.80 -31.55
CA GLY A 295 -20.38 -3.62 -32.43
C GLY A 295 -20.01 -3.07 -33.78
N LYS A 296 -21.04 -2.60 -34.52
CA LYS A 296 -20.84 -1.96 -35.83
C LYS A 296 -20.35 -0.51 -35.67
N PHE A 297 -19.60 -0.02 -36.64
CA PHE A 297 -19.15 1.38 -36.75
C PHE A 297 -18.35 1.91 -35.56
N GLY A 298 -17.57 1.03 -34.89
CA GLY A 298 -16.74 1.40 -33.74
C GLY A 298 -17.48 1.44 -32.40
N SER A 299 -18.78 1.05 -32.36
CA SER A 299 -19.48 0.90 -31.12
C SER A 299 -18.99 -0.31 -30.33
N ALA A 300 -19.14 -0.28 -29.00
CA ALA A 300 -18.79 -1.40 -28.15
C ALA A 300 -19.59 -1.41 -26.85
N THR A 301 -19.68 -2.59 -26.26
CA THR A 301 -20.07 -2.76 -24.85
C THR A 301 -18.84 -3.21 -24.07
N VAL A 302 -18.44 -2.42 -23.07
CA VAL A 302 -17.30 -2.69 -22.19
C VAL A 302 -17.81 -3.19 -20.87
N THR A 303 -17.31 -4.33 -20.44
CA THR A 303 -17.51 -4.86 -19.08
C THR A 303 -16.26 -4.53 -18.27
N ALA A 304 -16.45 -3.89 -17.12
CA ALA A 304 -15.32 -3.48 -16.28
C ALA A 304 -15.62 -3.64 -14.78
N THR A 305 -14.65 -4.18 -14.04
CA THR A 305 -14.70 -4.31 -12.58
C THR A 305 -14.08 -3.08 -11.92
N LEU A 306 -14.86 -2.39 -11.09
CA LEU A 306 -14.38 -1.23 -10.33
C LEU A 306 -13.39 -1.68 -9.24
N PHE A 307 -12.33 -0.88 -9.02
CA PHE A 307 -11.37 -1.19 -7.98
C PHE A 307 -11.92 -0.91 -6.58
N GLY A 308 -11.44 -1.68 -5.62
CA GLY A 308 -11.85 -1.61 -4.22
C GLY A 308 -11.07 -0.58 -3.39
N GLY A 309 -11.32 -0.61 -2.08
CA GLY A 309 -10.60 0.20 -1.10
C GLY A 309 -11.09 1.64 -0.96
N MET A 310 -12.16 2.04 -1.64
CA MET A 310 -12.74 3.37 -1.60
C MET A 310 -14.01 3.40 -0.75
N ASP A 311 -14.50 4.61 -0.46
CA ASP A 311 -15.76 4.77 0.26
C ASP A 311 -16.96 4.22 -0.53
N GLY A 312 -17.86 3.52 0.17
CA GLY A 312 -19.02 2.85 -0.43
C GLY A 312 -19.96 3.78 -1.19
N SER A 313 -20.05 5.05 -0.79
CA SER A 313 -20.90 6.04 -1.45
C SER A 313 -20.46 6.36 -2.89
N LEU A 314 -19.17 6.21 -3.21
CA LEU A 314 -18.67 6.40 -4.56
C LEU A 314 -19.20 5.33 -5.53
N TYR A 315 -19.33 4.11 -5.05
CA TYR A 315 -19.86 3.02 -5.87
C TYR A 315 -21.39 3.13 -6.07
N ALA A 316 -22.09 3.75 -5.12
CA ALA A 316 -23.54 3.98 -5.22
C ALA A 316 -23.92 4.98 -6.31
N ASP A 317 -22.95 5.79 -6.77
CA ASP A 317 -23.15 6.74 -7.88
C ASP A 317 -23.23 6.05 -9.26
N PHE A 318 -22.74 4.80 -9.38
CA PHE A 318 -22.85 4.00 -10.59
C PHE A 318 -24.22 3.32 -10.65
N LYS A 319 -25.12 3.83 -11.52
CA LYS A 319 -26.50 3.36 -11.64
C LYS A 319 -26.81 2.93 -13.05
N LYS A 320 -27.55 1.82 -13.20
CA LYS A 320 -28.09 1.38 -14.47
C LYS A 320 -28.93 2.49 -15.12
N GLY A 321 -28.74 2.73 -16.39
CA GLY A 321 -29.40 3.77 -17.17
C GLY A 321 -28.77 5.15 -17.05
N SER A 322 -27.82 5.38 -16.13
CA SER A 322 -27.14 6.66 -16.04
C SER A 322 -26.08 6.82 -17.15
N SER A 323 -25.83 8.07 -17.55
CA SER A 323 -24.72 8.37 -18.48
C SER A 323 -23.37 8.20 -17.78
N GLY A 324 -22.33 7.91 -18.54
CA GLY A 324 -20.95 7.80 -18.06
C GLY A 324 -19.94 8.22 -19.08
N LEU A 325 -18.71 8.32 -18.61
CA LEU A 325 -17.51 8.54 -19.41
C LEU A 325 -16.48 7.49 -19.03
N MET A 326 -15.78 6.95 -20.02
CA MET A 326 -14.69 6.01 -19.79
C MET A 326 -13.44 6.44 -20.56
N ASN A 327 -12.30 6.47 -19.90
CA ASN A 327 -11.03 6.87 -20.49
C ASN A 327 -9.98 5.77 -20.26
N ALA A 328 -9.15 5.52 -21.26
CA ALA A 328 -8.04 4.60 -21.19
C ALA A 328 -6.77 5.32 -20.73
N VAL A 329 -6.12 4.79 -19.72
CA VAL A 329 -4.85 5.34 -19.20
C VAL A 329 -3.78 5.41 -20.30
N GLU A 330 -3.71 4.38 -21.14
CA GLU A 330 -2.74 4.32 -22.24
C GLU A 330 -2.94 5.42 -23.29
N SER A 331 -4.19 5.68 -23.69
CA SER A 331 -4.50 6.76 -24.64
C SER A 331 -4.09 8.12 -24.08
N THR A 332 -4.26 8.30 -22.79
CA THR A 332 -3.88 9.52 -22.09
C THR A 332 -2.37 9.73 -22.10
N LEU A 333 -1.61 8.67 -21.88
CA LEU A 333 -0.13 8.69 -21.94
C LEU A 333 0.37 9.03 -23.34
N LYS A 334 -0.18 8.37 -24.36
CA LYS A 334 0.23 8.56 -25.76
C LYS A 334 0.05 10.00 -26.24
N HIS A 335 -0.97 10.69 -25.77
CA HIS A 335 -1.27 12.06 -26.17
C HIS A 335 -0.67 13.13 -25.25
N GLY A 336 0.18 12.75 -24.27
CA GLY A 336 0.83 13.68 -23.36
C GLY A 336 -0.12 14.34 -22.36
N HIS A 337 -1.32 13.80 -22.18
CA HIS A 337 -2.26 14.20 -21.13
C HIS A 337 -2.07 13.33 -19.90
N GLY A 338 -2.44 13.81 -18.74
CA GLY A 338 -2.46 12.99 -17.53
C GLY A 338 -3.39 11.79 -17.66
N ALA A 339 -3.29 10.82 -16.76
CA ALA A 339 -4.13 9.62 -16.74
C ALA A 339 -5.64 9.91 -16.81
N TYR A 340 -6.02 11.15 -16.66
CA TYR A 340 -7.39 11.65 -16.55
C TYR A 340 -7.80 12.56 -17.69
N GLY A 341 -6.99 12.70 -18.70
CA GLY A 341 -7.14 13.49 -19.90
C GLY A 341 -8.40 14.33 -20.10
N PRO A 342 -8.42 15.19 -21.10
CA PRO A 342 -9.65 15.98 -21.35
C PRO A 342 -10.84 15.08 -21.68
N ALA A 343 -12.04 15.51 -21.32
CA ALA A 343 -13.26 14.73 -21.52
C ALA A 343 -13.54 14.32 -22.99
N HIS A 344 -12.99 15.05 -23.96
CA HIS A 344 -13.12 14.69 -25.38
C HIS A 344 -12.28 13.45 -25.77
N MET A 345 -11.32 13.05 -24.94
CA MET A 345 -10.55 11.82 -25.12
C MET A 345 -11.24 10.59 -24.50
N ALA A 346 -12.44 10.75 -23.97
CA ALA A 346 -13.18 9.69 -23.31
C ALA A 346 -14.33 9.17 -24.19
N CYS A 347 -14.59 7.88 -24.11
CA CYS A 347 -15.83 7.30 -24.60
C CYS A 347 -16.99 7.80 -23.77
N ARG A 348 -18.11 8.12 -24.43
CA ARG A 348 -19.37 8.51 -23.78
C ARG A 348 -20.44 7.46 -24.03
N GLY A 349 -21.31 7.28 -23.05
CA GLY A 349 -22.45 6.41 -23.20
C GLY A 349 -23.14 6.04 -21.91
N PRO A 350 -24.19 5.21 -21.97
CA PRO A 350 -24.91 4.77 -20.79
C PRO A 350 -24.19 3.61 -20.08
N ILE A 351 -24.34 3.57 -18.76
CA ILE A 351 -24.10 2.38 -17.95
C ILE A 351 -25.34 1.51 -18.09
N ILE A 352 -25.24 0.44 -18.88
CA ILE A 352 -26.40 -0.40 -19.21
C ILE A 352 -26.70 -1.44 -18.14
N ASP A 353 -25.70 -1.78 -17.32
CA ASP A 353 -25.90 -2.68 -16.20
C ASP A 353 -24.85 -2.45 -15.09
N VAL A 354 -25.23 -2.83 -13.86
CA VAL A 354 -24.36 -2.81 -12.67
C VAL A 354 -24.62 -4.09 -11.90
N VAL A 355 -23.62 -4.96 -11.86
CA VAL A 355 -23.70 -6.25 -11.17
C VAL A 355 -22.85 -6.18 -9.91
N ARG A 356 -23.35 -6.73 -8.82
CA ARG A 356 -22.62 -6.90 -7.56
C ARG A 356 -22.34 -8.38 -7.36
N THR A 357 -21.09 -8.69 -7.01
CA THR A 357 -20.70 -10.06 -6.65
C THR A 357 -21.24 -10.37 -5.26
N ASP A 358 -21.97 -11.47 -5.14
CA ASP A 358 -22.36 -12.04 -3.87
C ASP A 358 -21.21 -12.93 -3.35
N GLY A 359 -20.72 -12.66 -2.14
CA GLY A 359 -19.67 -13.44 -1.50
C GLY A 359 -18.37 -12.68 -1.24
N GLU A 360 -17.29 -13.41 -0.97
CA GLU A 360 -15.99 -12.84 -0.65
C GLU A 360 -15.36 -12.18 -1.88
N VAL A 361 -14.98 -10.94 -1.71
CA VAL A 361 -14.36 -10.13 -2.76
C VAL A 361 -12.87 -9.99 -2.47
N PRO A 362 -12.00 -10.32 -3.43
CA PRO A 362 -10.56 -10.20 -3.22
C PRO A 362 -10.15 -8.74 -2.99
N LEU A 363 -9.13 -8.55 -2.15
CA LEU A 363 -8.59 -7.22 -1.88
C LEU A 363 -8.18 -6.53 -3.20
N GLY A 364 -8.55 -5.28 -3.35
CA GLY A 364 -8.35 -4.52 -4.59
C GLY A 364 -9.55 -4.50 -5.54
N SER A 365 -10.47 -5.45 -5.42
CA SER A 365 -11.75 -5.42 -6.13
C SER A 365 -12.84 -4.77 -5.26
N SER A 366 -13.79 -4.09 -5.89
CA SER A 366 -15.01 -3.63 -5.20
C SER A 366 -16.11 -4.68 -5.19
N GLY A 367 -15.98 -5.76 -5.95
CA GLY A 367 -17.07 -6.68 -6.26
C GLY A 367 -18.14 -6.09 -7.16
N ILE A 368 -17.91 -4.92 -7.73
CA ILE A 368 -18.88 -4.24 -8.59
C ILE A 368 -18.37 -4.22 -10.02
N GLN A 369 -19.15 -4.81 -10.90
CA GLN A 369 -18.93 -4.82 -12.33
C GLN A 369 -19.95 -3.95 -13.04
N ILE A 370 -19.50 -3.10 -13.94
CA ILE A 370 -20.35 -2.26 -14.78
C ILE A 370 -20.29 -2.75 -16.23
N ARG A 371 -21.41 -2.64 -16.93
CA ARG A 371 -21.47 -2.75 -18.38
C ARG A 371 -21.75 -1.37 -18.96
N PHE A 372 -20.82 -0.89 -19.75
CA PHE A 372 -20.81 0.44 -20.34
C PHE A 372 -20.90 0.35 -21.85
N LYS A 373 -21.90 0.99 -22.47
CA LYS A 373 -22.07 1.00 -23.92
C LYS A 373 -21.55 2.32 -24.47
N THR A 374 -20.84 2.26 -25.58
CA THR A 374 -20.36 3.45 -26.29
C THR A 374 -20.58 3.32 -27.80
N ASP A 375 -20.83 4.45 -28.48
CA ASP A 375 -20.98 4.48 -29.95
C ASP A 375 -19.60 4.52 -30.62
N LEU A 376 -18.56 4.94 -29.91
CA LEU A 376 -17.20 4.96 -30.42
C LEU A 376 -16.23 4.56 -29.31
N ILE A 377 -15.59 3.41 -29.49
CA ILE A 377 -14.53 2.96 -28.56
C ILE A 377 -13.20 3.62 -28.92
N ILE A 378 -12.47 4.08 -27.92
CA ILE A 378 -11.12 4.64 -28.08
C ILE A 378 -10.05 3.58 -27.85
N GLU A 379 -8.86 3.85 -28.39
CA GLU A 379 -7.67 3.02 -28.18
C GLU A 379 -7.35 2.86 -26.69
N GLY A 380 -6.88 1.68 -26.30
CA GLY A 380 -6.48 1.36 -24.93
C GLY A 380 -7.61 0.75 -24.07
N ILE A 381 -8.88 0.85 -24.49
CA ILE A 381 -9.98 0.13 -23.82
C ILE A 381 -10.05 -1.29 -24.38
N ARG A 382 -9.39 -2.21 -23.69
CA ARG A 382 -9.31 -3.63 -24.09
C ARG A 382 -9.13 -4.51 -22.84
N PRO A 383 -9.50 -5.80 -22.90
CA PRO A 383 -9.41 -6.71 -21.75
C PRO A 383 -8.01 -6.70 -21.12
N GLY A 384 -7.97 -6.75 -19.79
CA GLY A 384 -6.74 -6.73 -19.02
C GLY A 384 -6.09 -5.35 -18.89
N ARG A 385 -6.78 -4.25 -19.28
CA ARG A 385 -6.26 -2.89 -19.15
C ARG A 385 -7.02 -2.08 -18.11
N VAL A 386 -6.30 -1.13 -17.52
CA VAL A 386 -6.87 -0.19 -16.53
C VAL A 386 -7.55 0.96 -17.28
N VAL A 387 -8.74 1.28 -16.85
CA VAL A 387 -9.51 2.43 -17.31
C VAL A 387 -9.93 3.30 -16.15
N ARG A 388 -10.36 4.51 -16.44
CA ARG A 388 -11.01 5.43 -15.52
C ARG A 388 -12.44 5.65 -15.94
N VAL A 389 -13.37 5.50 -15.01
CA VAL A 389 -14.81 5.61 -15.28
C VAL A 389 -15.41 6.69 -14.42
N ARG A 390 -16.25 7.53 -15.00
CA ARG A 390 -16.97 8.59 -14.30
C ARG A 390 -18.46 8.48 -14.57
N PRO A 391 -19.30 8.38 -13.55
CA PRO A 391 -20.75 8.59 -13.70
C PRO A 391 -21.04 10.04 -14.12
N GLY A 392 -22.11 10.25 -14.88
CA GLY A 392 -22.45 11.57 -15.42
C GLY A 392 -22.75 12.66 -14.37
N ASN A 393 -23.12 12.25 -13.16
CA ASN A 393 -23.40 13.16 -12.03
C ASN A 393 -22.13 13.67 -11.30
N TRP A 394 -20.95 13.13 -11.59
CA TRP A 394 -19.74 13.63 -10.97
C TRP A 394 -19.27 14.93 -11.62
N PRO A 395 -18.71 15.87 -10.84
CA PRO A 395 -18.24 17.13 -11.40
C PRO A 395 -17.09 16.92 -12.39
N GLN A 396 -17.03 17.78 -13.40
CA GLN A 396 -15.85 17.87 -14.24
C GLN A 396 -14.86 18.82 -13.57
N VAL A 397 -13.71 18.30 -13.20
CA VAL A 397 -12.65 19.05 -12.52
C VAL A 397 -11.40 19.07 -13.39
N ASN A 398 -10.77 20.22 -13.51
CA ASN A 398 -9.46 20.32 -14.13
C ASN A 398 -8.41 19.74 -13.19
N VAL A 399 -7.68 18.76 -13.70
CA VAL A 399 -6.57 18.14 -12.96
C VAL A 399 -5.39 19.10 -12.95
N PRO A 400 -4.66 19.27 -11.85
CA PRO A 400 -3.43 20.06 -11.81
C PRO A 400 -2.41 19.58 -12.86
N ARG A 401 -1.68 20.53 -13.43
CA ARG A 401 -0.72 20.22 -14.51
C ARG A 401 0.37 19.25 -14.09
N GLU A 402 0.75 19.29 -12.83
CA GLU A 402 1.76 18.41 -12.20
C GLU A 402 1.35 16.93 -12.18
N GLU A 403 0.05 16.70 -12.29
CA GLU A 403 -0.52 15.35 -12.35
C GLU A 403 -0.72 14.87 -13.80
N TYR A 404 -0.41 15.68 -14.82
CA TYR A 404 -0.45 15.23 -16.20
C TYR A 404 0.75 14.34 -16.49
N LEU A 405 0.46 13.11 -16.88
CA LEU A 405 1.49 12.20 -17.37
C LEU A 405 2.07 12.79 -18.68
N GLY A 406 3.39 12.94 -18.74
CA GLY A 406 4.08 13.42 -19.94
C GLY A 406 4.30 14.94 -20.03
N THR A 407 4.09 15.72 -18.99
CA THR A 407 4.46 17.15 -18.97
C THR A 407 5.97 17.40 -18.80
N SER A 408 6.70 16.47 -18.23
CA SER A 408 8.14 16.27 -18.42
C SER A 408 8.28 15.09 -19.35
N THR A 409 9.36 14.92 -20.02
CA THR A 409 9.52 13.89 -21.05
C THR A 409 8.86 12.58 -20.60
N ILE A 410 7.96 12.02 -21.43
CA ILE A 410 7.30 10.72 -21.20
C ILE A 410 8.33 9.67 -20.80
N GLU A 411 9.54 9.76 -21.34
CA GLU A 411 10.68 8.93 -21.05
C GLU A 411 11.23 9.09 -19.62
N GLU A 412 11.00 10.21 -18.95
CA GLU A 412 11.42 10.41 -17.56
C GLU A 412 10.38 9.89 -16.54
N ARG A 413 9.09 9.97 -16.87
CA ARG A 413 7.99 9.50 -16.03
C ARG A 413 7.56 8.08 -16.33
N PHE A 414 7.55 7.75 -17.62
CA PHE A 414 7.35 6.42 -18.16
C PHE A 414 8.44 6.20 -19.20
N PRO A 415 9.59 5.73 -18.78
CA PRO A 415 10.55 5.22 -19.72
C PRO A 415 9.79 4.22 -20.56
N THR A 416 9.78 4.41 -21.88
CA THR A 416 8.99 3.67 -22.88
C THR A 416 8.94 2.21 -22.47
N PRO A 417 7.87 1.74 -21.82
CA PRO A 417 7.84 0.36 -21.40
C PRO A 417 7.76 -0.48 -22.67
N ALA A 418 8.50 -1.57 -22.67
CA ALA A 418 8.37 -2.59 -23.72
C ALA A 418 6.94 -3.16 -23.85
N ILE A 419 6.05 -2.78 -22.92
CA ILE A 419 4.62 -3.09 -22.91
C ILE A 419 3.78 -2.22 -23.83
N PHE A 420 4.25 -1.05 -24.23
CA PHE A 420 3.59 -0.29 -25.30
C PHE A 420 4.33 -0.63 -26.59
N PRO A 421 3.77 -1.46 -27.48
CA PRO A 421 4.41 -1.72 -28.75
C PRO A 421 4.66 -0.37 -29.44
N LYS A 422 5.88 -0.17 -29.88
CA LYS A 422 6.17 0.91 -30.83
C LYS A 422 5.39 0.55 -32.09
N TYR A 423 4.35 1.32 -32.39
CA TYR A 423 3.67 1.26 -33.68
C TYR A 423 4.52 1.91 -34.74
#